data_d23be8962961007732b84968e3dde2b3
#
_entry.id   d23be8962961007732b84968e3dde2b3
#
_cell.length_a   1.000
_cell.length_b   1.000
_cell.length_c   1.000
_cell.angle_alpha   90.00
_cell.angle_beta   90.00
_cell.angle_gamma   90.00
#
_symmetry.space_group_name_H-M   'P 1'
#
loop_
_entity.id
_entity.type
_entity.pdbx_description
1 polymer ?
#
loop_
_entity_poly.entity_id
_entity_poly.type
_entity_poly.pdbx_seq_one_letter_code
_entity_poly.pdbx_strand_id
1 'polypeptide(L)'
;SDYCSELFNYTAKMKPLDKDLSDQVFPRKLVIKVEKNGKAKSNYTVNFYGTRAGGKYNKRDVYPKVYRTYQTDKKGKVELTNLYKLYHPDMTDPNIPPKEPQDLFPYSYWFSFLVEVIDDAAQKKYVWLPDVELQRQHLETGKDVCEIKVEF
;
A
#
# COMPACT_ATOMS: atom_id res chain seq x y z
N SER A 1 -7.41 0.24 -24.44
CA SER A 1 -8.07 -0.15 -23.24
C SER A 1 -7.44 0.54 -22.07
N ASP A 2 -8.20 0.79 -21.13
CA ASP A 2 -7.69 1.33 -19.90
C ASP A 2 -7.07 0.22 -19.06
N TYR A 3 -6.33 0.63 -18.11
CA TYR A 3 -5.65 -0.26 -17.17
C TYR A 3 -6.64 -1.14 -16.38
N CYS A 4 -7.80 -0.61 -16.03
CA CYS A 4 -8.80 -1.37 -15.28
C CYS A 4 -9.29 -2.58 -16.07
N SER A 5 -9.52 -2.43 -17.37
CA SER A 5 -9.92 -3.54 -18.23
C SER A 5 -8.84 -4.61 -18.32
N GLU A 6 -7.58 -4.19 -18.42
CA GLU A 6 -6.45 -5.11 -18.45
C GLU A 6 -6.31 -5.89 -17.15
N LEU A 7 -6.43 -5.21 -16.04
CA LEU A 7 -6.39 -5.85 -14.74
C LEU A 7 -7.53 -6.86 -14.57
N PHE A 8 -8.74 -6.48 -14.96
CA PHE A 8 -9.89 -7.37 -14.88
C PHE A 8 -9.68 -8.62 -15.74
N ASN A 9 -9.26 -8.44 -16.99
CA ASN A 9 -9.01 -9.56 -17.90
C ASN A 9 -7.89 -10.47 -17.39
N TYR A 10 -6.84 -9.88 -16.85
CA TYR A 10 -5.74 -10.64 -16.27
C TYR A 10 -6.23 -11.51 -15.12
N THR A 11 -6.97 -10.94 -14.20
CA THR A 11 -7.49 -11.64 -13.03
C THR A 11 -8.49 -12.73 -13.43
N ALA A 12 -9.37 -12.45 -14.40
CA ALA A 12 -10.39 -13.38 -14.85
C ALA A 12 -9.82 -14.62 -15.55
N LYS A 13 -8.63 -14.52 -16.13
CA LYS A 13 -7.95 -15.65 -16.76
C LYS A 13 -7.30 -16.59 -15.74
N MET A 14 -7.21 -16.18 -14.53
CA MET A 14 -6.59 -16.98 -13.48
C MET A 14 -7.58 -17.97 -12.91
N LYS A 15 -7.07 -19.13 -12.53
CA LYS A 15 -7.87 -20.12 -11.81
C LYS A 15 -8.27 -19.57 -10.44
N PRO A 16 -9.28 -20.16 -9.80
CA PRO A 16 -9.70 -19.73 -8.47
C PRO A 16 -8.51 -19.37 -7.62
N LEU A 17 -8.56 -18.20 -7.05
CA LEU A 17 -7.44 -17.59 -6.36
C LEU A 17 -7.38 -18.16 -4.94
N ASP A 18 -7.00 -19.41 -4.85
CA ASP A 18 -6.74 -20.11 -3.61
C ASP A 18 -5.34 -19.86 -3.08
N LYS A 19 -4.53 -19.15 -3.85
CA LYS A 19 -3.17 -18.81 -3.49
C LYS A 19 -2.97 -17.31 -3.44
N ASP A 20 -1.78 -16.95 -3.11
CA ASP A 20 -1.33 -15.61 -2.93
C ASP A 20 -1.58 -14.74 -4.17
N LEU A 21 -2.61 -13.93 -4.12
CA LEU A 21 -2.91 -12.97 -5.19
C LEU A 21 -1.80 -11.94 -5.39
N SER A 22 -0.96 -11.74 -4.38
CA SER A 22 0.16 -10.81 -4.47
C SER A 22 1.09 -11.15 -5.62
N ASP A 23 1.34 -12.44 -5.84
CA ASP A 23 2.24 -12.90 -6.90
C ASP A 23 1.63 -12.77 -8.29
N GLN A 24 0.32 -12.50 -8.36
CA GLN A 24 -0.42 -12.47 -9.62
C GLN A 24 -0.73 -11.07 -10.11
N VAL A 25 -1.14 -10.18 -9.23
CA VAL A 25 -1.58 -8.83 -9.61
C VAL A 25 -0.71 -7.73 -8.99
N PHE A 26 -0.07 -8.00 -7.87
CA PHE A 26 0.84 -7.06 -7.23
C PHE A 26 2.29 -7.44 -7.49
N PRO A 27 3.22 -6.49 -7.44
CA PRO A 27 4.64 -6.85 -7.39
C PRO A 27 4.90 -7.69 -6.13
N ARG A 28 5.89 -8.55 -6.20
CA ARG A 28 6.25 -9.42 -5.08
C ARG A 28 6.72 -8.62 -3.86
N LYS A 29 7.32 -7.46 -4.10
CA LYS A 29 7.92 -6.65 -3.03
C LYS A 29 7.72 -5.17 -3.29
N LEU A 30 7.38 -4.44 -2.24
CA LEU A 30 7.44 -2.99 -2.19
C LEU A 30 8.58 -2.59 -1.27
N VAL A 31 9.43 -1.70 -1.73
CA VAL A 31 10.53 -1.14 -0.94
C VAL A 31 10.31 0.36 -0.81
N ILE A 32 10.26 0.85 0.42
CA ILE A 32 10.28 2.28 0.71
C ILE A 32 11.68 2.60 1.21
N LYS A 33 12.42 3.36 0.43
CA LYS A 33 13.79 3.75 0.77
C LYS A 33 13.83 5.20 1.23
N VAL A 34 14.37 5.41 2.41
CA VAL A 34 14.42 6.73 3.03
C VAL A 34 15.87 7.21 3.13
N GLU A 35 16.09 8.39 2.59
CA GLU A 35 17.39 9.05 2.64
C GLU A 35 17.25 10.47 3.18
N LYS A 36 18.30 10.94 3.81
CA LYS A 36 18.43 12.35 4.22
C LYS A 36 19.81 12.83 3.81
N ASN A 37 19.85 13.91 3.03
CA ASN A 37 21.09 14.44 2.48
C ASN A 37 21.89 13.37 1.71
N GLY A 38 21.18 12.52 0.97
CA GLY A 38 21.78 11.47 0.16
C GLY A 38 22.24 10.24 0.93
N LYS A 39 21.97 10.16 2.23
CA LYS A 39 22.38 9.03 3.08
C LYS A 39 21.18 8.24 3.55
N ALA A 40 21.28 6.90 3.46
CA ALA A 40 20.27 6.01 3.99
C ALA A 40 20.10 6.20 5.50
N LYS A 41 18.85 6.24 5.97
CA LYS A 41 18.54 6.51 7.37
C LYS A 41 17.76 5.37 8.01
N SER A 42 18.34 4.79 9.06
CA SER A 42 17.67 3.79 9.87
C SER A 42 16.80 4.42 10.95
N ASN A 43 15.83 3.64 11.45
CA ASN A 43 14.96 4.03 12.56
C ASN A 43 14.07 5.25 12.30
N TYR A 44 13.82 5.59 11.04
CA TYR A 44 12.78 6.53 10.71
C TYR A 44 11.44 5.80 10.69
N THR A 45 10.41 6.45 11.23
CA THR A 45 9.08 5.87 11.33
C THR A 45 8.33 6.02 10.01
N VAL A 46 7.70 4.93 9.58
CA VAL A 46 6.86 4.90 8.38
C VAL A 46 5.47 4.43 8.77
N ASN A 47 4.50 5.31 8.67
CA ASN A 47 3.11 5.03 9.03
C ASN A 47 2.24 4.92 7.79
N PHE A 48 1.37 3.92 7.79
CA PHE A 48 0.39 3.72 6.73
C PHE A 48 -0.98 4.11 7.25
N TYR A 49 -1.62 5.06 6.57
CA TYR A 49 -3.00 5.46 6.82
C TYR A 49 -3.85 5.04 5.63
N GLY A 50 -4.94 4.35 5.88
CA GLY A 50 -5.76 3.79 4.81
C GLY A 50 -6.91 4.68 4.38
N THR A 51 -7.34 4.47 3.14
CA THR A 51 -8.56 5.03 2.58
C THR A 51 -9.39 3.90 1.96
N ARG A 52 -10.71 4.09 1.91
CA ARG A 52 -11.63 3.13 1.31
C ARG A 52 -12.33 3.75 0.12
N ALA A 53 -12.73 2.91 -0.82
CA ALA A 53 -13.60 3.35 -1.90
C ALA A 53 -15.02 3.53 -1.36
N GLY A 54 -15.63 4.68 -1.63
CA GLY A 54 -16.93 5.04 -1.06
C GLY A 54 -16.79 5.35 0.42
N GLY A 55 -17.91 5.67 1.05
CA GLY A 55 -17.95 5.95 2.47
C GLY A 55 -17.21 7.21 2.88
N LYS A 56 -17.05 7.36 4.18
CA LYS A 56 -16.47 8.56 4.78
C LYS A 56 -14.97 8.67 4.50
N TYR A 57 -14.26 7.53 4.51
CA TYR A 57 -12.83 7.52 4.37
C TYR A 57 -12.43 7.04 2.98
N ASN A 58 -12.87 7.77 1.95
CA ASN A 58 -12.53 7.49 0.57
C ASN A 58 -11.09 7.96 0.26
N LYS A 59 -10.68 7.89 -1.01
CA LYS A 59 -9.30 8.23 -1.39
C LYS A 59 -8.85 9.64 -1.06
N ARG A 60 -9.76 10.55 -0.65
CA ARG A 60 -9.42 11.90 -0.20
C ARG A 60 -9.42 12.04 1.31
N ASP A 61 -10.13 11.14 1.97
CA ASP A 61 -10.30 11.17 3.41
C ASP A 61 -9.61 9.96 4.02
N VAL A 62 -8.54 10.21 4.73
CA VAL A 62 -7.78 9.13 5.37
C VAL A 62 -8.40 8.76 6.69
N TYR A 63 -8.44 7.47 6.99
CA TYR A 63 -8.81 7.03 8.31
C TYR A 63 -7.77 7.55 9.33
N PRO A 64 -8.22 8.18 10.43
CA PRO A 64 -7.30 8.91 11.32
C PRO A 64 -6.35 8.06 12.15
N LYS A 65 -6.62 6.75 12.28
CA LYS A 65 -5.74 5.86 13.01
C LYS A 65 -4.74 5.21 12.08
N VAL A 66 -3.52 5.04 12.56
CA VAL A 66 -2.48 4.33 11.82
C VAL A 66 -2.90 2.87 11.64
N TYR A 67 -2.79 2.39 10.40
CA TYR A 67 -3.05 1.01 10.09
C TYR A 67 -1.84 0.13 10.38
N ARG A 68 -0.68 0.55 9.90
CA ARG A 68 0.60 -0.15 10.13
C ARG A 68 1.71 0.86 10.37
N THR A 69 2.64 0.49 11.22
CA THR A 69 3.84 1.27 11.50
C THR A 69 5.07 0.40 11.30
N TYR A 70 6.04 0.96 10.61
CA TYR A 70 7.33 0.31 10.36
C TYR A 70 8.46 1.26 10.73
N GLN A 71 9.65 0.70 10.93
CA GLN A 71 10.89 1.45 11.12
C GLN A 71 11.82 1.08 9.98
N THR A 72 12.52 2.07 9.41
CA THR A 72 13.52 1.78 8.40
C THR A 72 14.68 0.98 9.01
N ASP A 73 15.21 0.07 8.22
CA ASP A 73 16.34 -0.77 8.60
C ASP A 73 17.67 -0.05 8.42
N LYS A 74 18.78 -0.77 8.62
CA LYS A 74 20.14 -0.21 8.48
C LYS A 74 20.43 0.34 7.09
N LYS A 75 19.71 -0.14 6.07
CA LYS A 75 19.85 0.32 4.69
C LYS A 75 18.86 1.43 4.35
N GLY A 76 18.13 1.94 5.34
CA GLY A 76 17.11 2.96 5.15
C GLY A 76 15.84 2.44 4.52
N LYS A 77 15.55 1.16 4.61
CA LYS A 77 14.45 0.54 3.88
C LYS A 77 13.38 -0.02 4.79
N VAL A 78 12.14 0.05 4.30
CA VAL A 78 11.03 -0.79 4.73
C VAL A 78 10.69 -1.68 3.55
N GLU A 79 10.79 -3.00 3.73
CA GLU A 79 10.48 -3.97 2.70
C GLU A 79 9.19 -4.70 3.06
N LEU A 80 8.22 -4.68 2.15
CA LEU A 80 6.91 -5.29 2.33
C LEU A 80 6.67 -6.34 1.25
N THR A 81 6.19 -7.48 1.67
CA THR A 81 5.75 -8.56 0.79
C THR A 81 4.26 -8.82 1.01
N ASN A 82 3.67 -9.69 0.20
CA ASN A 82 2.26 -10.03 0.30
C ASN A 82 1.37 -8.78 0.27
N LEU A 83 1.52 -7.99 -0.78
CA LEU A 83 0.84 -6.70 -0.90
C LEU A 83 -0.67 -6.85 -1.01
N TYR A 84 -1.14 -7.97 -1.54
CA TYR A 84 -2.58 -8.22 -1.57
C TYR A 84 -3.17 -8.13 -0.17
N LYS A 85 -2.55 -8.79 0.81
CA LYS A 85 -3.03 -8.74 2.20
C LYS A 85 -2.90 -7.38 2.85
N LEU A 86 -1.93 -6.59 2.41
CA LEU A 86 -1.80 -5.23 2.90
C LEU A 86 -3.04 -4.39 2.54
N TYR A 87 -3.50 -4.51 1.29
CA TYR A 87 -4.68 -3.78 0.82
C TYR A 87 -6.00 -4.48 1.13
N HIS A 88 -5.97 -5.80 1.30
CA HIS A 88 -7.16 -6.61 1.60
C HIS A 88 -6.96 -7.36 2.93
N PRO A 89 -6.99 -6.64 4.05
CA PRO A 89 -6.71 -7.25 5.33
C PRO A 89 -7.84 -8.18 5.78
N ASP A 90 -7.53 -9.02 6.73
CA ASP A 90 -8.53 -9.83 7.41
C ASP A 90 -9.52 -8.93 8.16
N MET A 91 -10.80 -9.27 8.12
CA MET A 91 -11.84 -8.49 8.80
C MET A 91 -11.69 -8.50 10.33
N THR A 92 -10.93 -9.43 10.86
CA THR A 92 -10.64 -9.50 12.30
C THR A 92 -9.50 -8.59 12.73
N ASP A 93 -8.82 -7.93 11.79
CA ASP A 93 -7.73 -7.01 12.10
C ASP A 93 -8.27 -5.84 12.94
N PRO A 94 -7.74 -5.62 14.15
CA PRO A 94 -8.26 -4.57 15.04
C PRO A 94 -8.01 -3.16 14.53
N ASN A 95 -7.12 -2.98 13.57
CA ASN A 95 -6.82 -1.67 12.98
C ASN A 95 -7.74 -1.31 11.81
N ILE A 96 -8.67 -2.20 11.46
CA ILE A 96 -9.65 -1.93 10.43
C ILE A 96 -10.86 -1.27 11.05
N PRO A 97 -11.30 -0.11 10.52
CA PRO A 97 -12.51 0.53 11.02
C PRO A 97 -13.75 -0.30 10.70
N PRO A 98 -14.80 -0.22 11.52
CA PRO A 98 -16.04 -0.90 11.21
C PRO A 98 -16.60 -0.40 9.88
N LYS A 99 -17.31 -1.29 9.18
CA LYS A 99 -17.98 -0.95 7.94
C LYS A 99 -19.12 0.02 8.23
N GLU A 100 -19.20 1.07 7.40
CA GLU A 100 -20.30 2.02 7.46
C GLU A 100 -21.29 1.73 6.32
N PRO A 101 -22.58 2.16 6.46
CA PRO A 101 -23.61 1.86 5.47
C PRO A 101 -23.26 2.32 4.04
N GLN A 102 -22.48 3.41 3.92
CA GLN A 102 -22.12 3.95 2.62
C GLN A 102 -20.87 3.30 2.00
N ASP A 103 -20.25 2.35 2.68
CA ASP A 103 -19.09 1.67 2.12
C ASP A 103 -19.50 0.81 0.92
N LEU A 104 -18.75 0.93 -0.18
CA LEU A 104 -19.06 0.23 -1.42
C LEU A 104 -18.74 -1.26 -1.38
N PHE A 105 -17.81 -1.67 -0.54
CA PHE A 105 -17.37 -3.05 -0.48
C PHE A 105 -17.82 -3.73 0.80
N PRO A 106 -18.25 -4.99 0.72
CA PRO A 106 -18.69 -5.73 1.90
C PRO A 106 -17.56 -6.10 2.85
N TYR A 107 -16.33 -6.07 2.37
CA TYR A 107 -15.14 -6.46 3.13
C TYR A 107 -14.23 -5.28 3.37
N SER A 108 -13.37 -5.40 4.38
CA SER A 108 -12.31 -4.42 4.61
C SER A 108 -11.38 -4.40 3.41
N TYR A 109 -11.19 -3.22 2.85
CA TYR A 109 -10.42 -3.04 1.64
C TYR A 109 -9.85 -1.63 1.64
N TRP A 110 -8.53 -1.54 1.54
CA TRP A 110 -7.88 -0.25 1.40
C TRP A 110 -7.67 0.06 -0.07
N PHE A 111 -8.25 1.15 -0.49
CA PHE A 111 -8.12 1.62 -1.86
C PHE A 111 -6.76 2.27 -2.11
N SER A 112 -6.24 2.93 -1.09
CA SER A 112 -4.97 3.62 -1.14
C SER A 112 -4.42 3.76 0.26
N PHE A 113 -3.11 4.01 0.35
CA PHE A 113 -2.49 4.43 1.60
C PHE A 113 -1.90 5.81 1.45
N LEU A 114 -2.05 6.62 2.48
CA LEU A 114 -1.19 7.77 2.70
C LEU A 114 -0.03 7.26 3.57
N VAL A 115 1.16 7.26 3.01
CA VAL A 115 2.36 6.81 3.71
C VAL A 115 3.07 8.03 4.26
N GLU A 116 3.23 8.06 5.58
CA GLU A 116 3.89 9.13 6.29
C GLU A 116 5.26 8.68 6.74
N VAL A 117 6.29 9.41 6.36
CA VAL A 117 7.66 9.14 6.82
C VAL A 117 8.08 10.28 7.73
N ILE A 118 8.57 9.92 8.92
CA ILE A 118 8.96 10.88 9.95
C ILE A 118 10.46 10.74 10.18
N ASP A 119 11.18 11.86 10.05
CA ASP A 119 12.61 11.88 10.26
C ASP A 119 12.99 12.06 11.74
N ASP A 120 14.28 12.17 12.01
CA ASP A 120 14.84 12.34 13.36
C ASP A 120 14.56 13.71 13.98
N ALA A 121 14.14 14.68 13.15
CA ALA A 121 13.74 16.02 13.60
C ALA A 121 12.21 16.20 13.61
N ALA A 122 11.46 15.11 13.57
CA ALA A 122 10.00 15.08 13.51
C ALA A 122 9.41 15.75 12.26
N GLN A 123 10.20 15.96 11.23
CA GLN A 123 9.69 16.40 9.93
C GLN A 123 8.98 15.25 9.25
N LYS A 124 7.91 15.56 8.52
CA LYS A 124 7.07 14.55 7.88
C LYS A 124 7.04 14.75 6.39
N LYS A 125 7.13 13.64 5.67
CA LYS A 125 6.88 13.58 4.23
C LYS A 125 5.85 12.53 3.92
N TYR A 126 5.07 12.75 2.87
CA TYR A 126 3.94 11.91 2.54
C TYR A 126 4.02 11.42 1.10
N VAL A 127 3.61 10.18 0.90
CA VAL A 127 3.49 9.58 -0.43
C VAL A 127 2.14 8.88 -0.50
N TRP A 128 1.38 9.13 -1.58
CA TRP A 128 0.18 8.36 -1.87
C TRP A 128 0.57 7.05 -2.54
N LEU A 129 -0.07 5.98 -2.11
CA LEU A 129 0.22 4.64 -2.61
C LEU A 129 -1.09 3.92 -2.96
N PRO A 130 -1.71 4.27 -4.11
CA PRO A 130 -2.90 3.57 -4.56
C PRO A 130 -2.57 2.13 -4.97
N ASP A 131 -3.48 1.21 -4.67
CA ASP A 131 -3.32 -0.19 -5.06
C ASP A 131 -3.14 -0.35 -6.57
N VAL A 132 -3.93 0.40 -7.34
CA VAL A 132 -3.88 0.34 -8.81
C VAL A 132 -2.52 0.74 -9.37
N GLU A 133 -1.80 1.63 -8.70
CA GLU A 133 -0.48 2.05 -9.18
C GLU A 133 0.54 0.92 -9.06
N LEU A 134 0.52 0.17 -7.97
CA LEU A 134 1.38 -0.98 -7.80
C LEU A 134 1.05 -2.09 -8.78
N GLN A 135 -0.24 -2.34 -8.96
CA GLN A 135 -0.72 -3.34 -9.92
C GLN A 135 -0.35 -2.95 -11.34
N ARG A 136 -0.52 -1.68 -11.69
CA ARG A 136 -0.17 -1.16 -13.01
C ARG A 136 1.33 -1.36 -13.29
N GLN A 137 2.18 -1.00 -12.37
CA GLN A 137 3.62 -1.18 -12.54
C GLN A 137 3.98 -2.64 -12.76
N HIS A 138 3.38 -3.54 -12.02
CA HIS A 138 3.63 -4.97 -12.18
C HIS A 138 3.11 -5.49 -13.54
N LEU A 139 1.88 -5.15 -13.90
CA LEU A 139 1.24 -5.66 -15.11
C LEU A 139 1.85 -5.09 -16.39
N GLU A 140 2.19 -3.79 -16.39
CA GLU A 140 2.71 -3.13 -17.59
C GLU A 140 4.21 -3.35 -17.78
N THR A 141 4.97 -3.40 -16.69
CA THR A 141 6.43 -3.43 -16.77
C THR A 141 7.04 -4.78 -16.41
N GLY A 142 6.24 -5.70 -15.84
CA GLY A 142 6.73 -6.96 -15.34
C GLY A 142 7.63 -6.84 -14.11
N LYS A 143 7.74 -5.66 -13.54
CA LYS A 143 8.59 -5.45 -12.36
C LYS A 143 8.02 -6.15 -11.15
N ASP A 144 8.85 -6.93 -10.52
CA ASP A 144 8.52 -7.70 -9.32
C ASP A 144 8.83 -6.95 -8.02
N VAL A 145 9.67 -5.93 -8.13
CA VAL A 145 10.04 -5.08 -7.00
C VAL A 145 9.72 -3.64 -7.37
N CYS A 146 8.87 -3.01 -6.58
CA CYS A 146 8.54 -1.60 -6.71
C CYS A 146 9.29 -0.84 -5.63
N GLU A 147 10.09 0.14 -6.00
CA GLU A 147 10.83 0.96 -5.06
C GLU A 147 10.31 2.39 -5.08
N ILE A 148 10.03 2.92 -3.89
CA ILE A 148 9.66 4.31 -3.68
C ILE A 148 10.73 4.95 -2.83
N LYS A 149 11.25 6.08 -3.28
CA LYS A 149 12.29 6.81 -2.57
C LYS A 149 11.70 8.05 -1.92
N VAL A 150 11.98 8.22 -0.65
CA VAL A 150 11.59 9.40 0.12
C VAL A 150 12.86 10.09 0.59
N GLU A 151 13.01 11.33 0.20
CA GLU A 151 14.22 12.11 0.49
C GLU A 151 13.89 13.31 1.38
N PHE A 152 14.69 13.44 2.42
CA PHE A 152 14.67 14.63 3.30
C PHE A 152 15.83 15.57 2.98
#